data_bedb48e48b85df17edde982a4bc83964
#
_entry.id   bedb48e48b85df17edde982a4bc83964
#
_cell.length_a   1.000
_cell.length_b   1.000
_cell.length_c   1.000
_cell.angle_alpha   90.00
_cell.angle_beta   90.00
_cell.angle_gamma   90.00
#
_symmetry.space_group_name_H-M   'P 1'
#
loop_
_entity.id
_entity.type
_entity.pdbx_description
1 polymer ?
#
loop_
_entity_poly.entity_id
_entity_poly.type
_entity_poly.pdbx_seq_one_letter_code
_entity_poly.pdbx_strand_id
1 'polypeptide(L)'
;MGKNRDQGWLGRLRERGVLRVAASYAVIAWLLLQIASVVLDPLGVPKWVMTALVIAAAVGFPIAVALAWFLEIGPHGIERDTAAEGVPRPSARGLRHYADAVVIGVLLVAVVVLLVRQSDLGKPAPPENPAIAVLPFENLSGDPEQEYFSDGLAEETLDRLGRVPGLKVIARSSSFGFKGKDVDAKTIAERLGVTTLLEGSVRRDGQRLKLTARLIDGATGQQIWSGSFDRELIDLFAVQAELAAAIVNAIVPAAKGSPAESAEAPTTDLNAYDLYLAARTQLAIRTIESVAKSVDLTEQAVRLDPNFARGQAQLAHSLTFQAIFTEASDPQQAAALLRRAETAVHKALSLDPDLSEAHGAYANLLRTTQRAGA
;
A
#
# COMPACT_ATOMS: atom_id res chain seq x y z
N MET A 1 6.82 -5.45 -76.66
CA MET A 1 8.01 -6.09 -76.01
C MET A 1 8.26 -5.43 -74.65
N GLY A 2 8.21 -6.21 -73.58
CA GLY A 2 8.58 -5.72 -72.26
C GLY A 2 7.67 -6.16 -71.15
N LYS A 3 7.48 -7.47 -70.92
CA LYS A 3 6.79 -8.03 -69.79
C LYS A 3 7.79 -8.94 -69.05
N ASN A 4 8.35 -8.53 -67.91
CA ASN A 4 8.92 -9.39 -66.89
C ASN A 4 9.81 -8.56 -65.92
N ARG A 5 9.22 -7.94 -64.89
CA ARG A 5 10.00 -7.37 -63.78
C ARG A 5 9.36 -7.58 -62.41
N ASP A 6 8.31 -8.37 -62.27
CA ASP A 6 7.65 -8.60 -60.95
C ASP A 6 7.67 -10.07 -60.49
N GLN A 7 8.74 -10.82 -60.81
CA GLN A 7 9.03 -12.09 -60.10
C GLN A 7 10.16 -11.89 -59.12
N GLY A 8 9.96 -10.94 -58.19
CA GLY A 8 11.10 -10.50 -57.37
C GLY A 8 11.12 -11.21 -56.07
N TRP A 9 10.81 -11.39 -55.09
CA TRP A 9 11.16 -11.99 -53.79
C TRP A 9 10.11 -13.03 -53.29
N LEU A 10 8.85 -12.77 -53.58
CA LEU A 10 7.74 -13.68 -53.24
C LEU A 10 7.81 -15.03 -53.98
N GLY A 11 8.31 -15.04 -55.26
CA GLY A 11 8.56 -16.28 -55.99
C GLY A 11 9.64 -17.16 -55.36
N ARG A 12 10.72 -16.55 -54.87
CA ARG A 12 11.83 -17.24 -54.16
C ARG A 12 11.42 -17.78 -52.78
N LEU A 13 10.49 -17.13 -52.06
CA LEU A 13 9.91 -17.62 -50.81
C LEU A 13 9.02 -18.85 -51.02
N ARG A 14 8.34 -18.91 -52.15
CA ARG A 14 7.43 -20.03 -52.52
C ARG A 14 8.19 -21.27 -52.97
N GLU A 15 9.30 -21.10 -53.69
CA GLU A 15 10.15 -22.22 -54.18
C GLU A 15 10.94 -22.89 -53.03
N ARG A 16 11.34 -22.18 -51.99
CA ARG A 16 12.12 -22.71 -50.87
C ARG A 16 11.33 -23.31 -49.70
N GLY A 17 10.03 -23.53 -49.82
CA GLY A 17 9.20 -24.15 -48.80
C GLY A 17 9.03 -23.36 -47.51
N VAL A 18 9.61 -22.14 -47.40
CA VAL A 18 9.59 -21.29 -46.20
C VAL A 18 8.16 -20.94 -45.78
N LEU A 19 7.27 -20.69 -46.74
CA LEU A 19 5.85 -20.43 -46.50
C LEU A 19 5.14 -21.63 -45.86
N ARG A 20 5.53 -22.86 -46.21
CA ARG A 20 4.94 -24.07 -45.63
C ARG A 20 5.39 -24.24 -44.17
N VAL A 21 6.67 -24.01 -43.88
CA VAL A 21 7.19 -24.07 -42.52
C VAL A 21 6.60 -22.97 -41.62
N ALA A 22 6.50 -21.74 -42.14
CA ALA A 22 5.86 -20.61 -41.41
C ALA A 22 4.38 -20.90 -41.11
N ALA A 23 3.63 -21.42 -42.07
CA ALA A 23 2.23 -21.78 -41.86
C ALA A 23 2.07 -22.94 -40.86
N SER A 24 2.91 -23.98 -40.97
CA SER A 24 2.89 -25.13 -40.05
C SER A 24 3.24 -24.68 -38.60
N TYR A 25 4.25 -23.84 -38.47
CA TYR A 25 4.63 -23.28 -37.15
C TYR A 25 3.49 -22.48 -36.52
N ALA A 26 2.87 -21.57 -37.29
CA ALA A 26 1.77 -20.74 -36.84
C ALA A 26 0.57 -21.58 -36.36
N VAL A 27 0.20 -22.63 -37.11
CA VAL A 27 -0.89 -23.53 -36.70
C VAL A 27 -0.55 -24.33 -35.45
N ILE A 28 0.65 -24.90 -35.37
CA ILE A 28 1.08 -25.67 -34.16
C ILE A 28 1.18 -24.77 -32.95
N ALA A 29 1.79 -23.58 -33.06
CA ALA A 29 1.91 -22.63 -31.96
C ALA A 29 0.53 -22.16 -31.48
N TRP A 30 -0.39 -21.85 -32.40
CA TRP A 30 -1.76 -21.48 -32.06
C TRP A 30 -2.49 -22.60 -31.30
N LEU A 31 -2.35 -23.84 -31.76
CA LEU A 31 -3.00 -25.01 -31.16
C LEU A 31 -2.44 -25.31 -29.77
N LEU A 32 -1.13 -25.19 -29.59
CA LEU A 32 -0.47 -25.34 -28.28
C LEU A 32 -0.90 -24.24 -27.30
N LEU A 33 -1.03 -22.98 -27.74
CA LEU A 33 -1.51 -21.89 -26.92
C LEU A 33 -2.98 -22.06 -26.52
N GLN A 34 -3.82 -22.58 -27.44
CA GLN A 34 -5.21 -22.92 -27.10
C GLN A 34 -5.32 -24.05 -26.08
N ILE A 35 -4.56 -25.13 -26.28
CA ILE A 35 -4.54 -26.23 -25.28
C ILE A 35 -4.03 -25.72 -23.94
N ALA A 36 -2.96 -24.91 -23.94
CA ALA A 36 -2.41 -24.33 -22.73
C ALA A 36 -3.42 -23.45 -21.99
N SER A 37 -4.19 -22.61 -22.69
CA SER A 37 -5.22 -21.75 -22.08
C SER A 37 -6.34 -22.54 -21.40
N VAL A 38 -6.72 -23.68 -21.95
CA VAL A 38 -7.79 -24.55 -21.40
C VAL A 38 -7.28 -25.40 -20.21
N VAL A 39 -6.01 -25.85 -20.28
CA VAL A 39 -5.46 -26.78 -19.30
C VAL A 39 -4.82 -26.06 -18.10
N LEU A 40 -4.18 -24.91 -18.32
CA LEU A 40 -3.45 -24.20 -17.25
C LEU A 40 -4.38 -23.46 -16.27
N ASP A 41 -5.53 -22.95 -16.72
CA ASP A 41 -6.50 -22.26 -15.87
C ASP A 41 -7.08 -23.15 -14.74
N PRO A 42 -7.56 -24.38 -15.00
CA PRO A 42 -8.05 -25.25 -13.93
C PRO A 42 -6.95 -25.82 -13.02
N LEU A 43 -5.69 -25.80 -13.46
CA LEU A 43 -4.55 -26.27 -12.67
C LEU A 43 -3.99 -25.18 -11.73
N GLY A 44 -4.59 -23.98 -11.71
CA GLY A 44 -4.15 -22.87 -10.84
C GLY A 44 -2.75 -22.34 -11.16
N VAL A 45 -2.27 -22.55 -12.39
CA VAL A 45 -0.93 -22.11 -12.80
C VAL A 45 -0.91 -20.58 -12.92
N PRO A 46 0.13 -19.90 -12.39
CA PRO A 46 0.23 -18.45 -12.44
C PRO A 46 0.13 -17.89 -13.86
N LYS A 47 -0.60 -16.80 -14.05
CA LYS A 47 -0.86 -16.16 -15.36
C LYS A 47 0.40 -15.81 -16.14
N TRP A 48 1.54 -15.61 -15.48
CA TRP A 48 2.81 -15.34 -16.15
C TRP A 48 3.30 -16.49 -17.04
N VAL A 49 2.92 -17.74 -16.74
CA VAL A 49 3.30 -18.92 -17.52
C VAL A 49 2.67 -18.85 -18.92
N MET A 50 1.42 -18.41 -19.01
CA MET A 50 0.74 -18.20 -20.29
C MET A 50 1.42 -17.07 -21.11
N THR A 51 1.79 -15.98 -20.44
CA THR A 51 2.55 -14.89 -21.06
C THR A 51 3.90 -15.36 -21.58
N ALA A 52 4.61 -16.18 -20.81
CA ALA A 52 5.90 -16.75 -21.22
C ALA A 52 5.77 -17.67 -22.44
N LEU A 53 4.71 -18.48 -22.52
CA LEU A 53 4.41 -19.33 -23.68
C LEU A 53 4.13 -18.50 -24.94
N VAL A 54 3.37 -17.42 -24.83
CA VAL A 54 3.10 -16.49 -25.94
C VAL A 54 4.40 -15.84 -26.43
N ILE A 55 5.26 -15.38 -25.54
CA ILE A 55 6.55 -14.79 -25.88
C ILE A 55 7.46 -15.83 -26.55
N ALA A 56 7.52 -17.05 -26.02
CA ALA A 56 8.31 -18.13 -26.59
C ALA A 56 7.84 -18.49 -28.01
N ALA A 57 6.51 -18.52 -28.25
CA ALA A 57 5.94 -18.74 -29.57
C ALA A 57 6.26 -17.57 -30.54
N ALA A 58 6.20 -16.33 -30.08
CA ALA A 58 6.52 -15.15 -30.89
C ALA A 58 8.01 -15.07 -31.27
N VAL A 59 8.91 -15.43 -30.36
CA VAL A 59 10.37 -15.45 -30.59
C VAL A 59 10.78 -16.67 -31.40
N GLY A 60 10.13 -17.81 -31.21
CA GLY A 60 10.38 -19.04 -31.97
C GLY A 60 10.02 -18.92 -33.45
N PHE A 61 9.05 -18.07 -33.80
CA PHE A 61 8.61 -17.88 -35.21
C PHE A 61 9.73 -17.39 -36.15
N PRO A 62 10.42 -16.26 -35.86
CA PRO A 62 11.52 -15.80 -36.73
C PRO A 62 12.69 -16.79 -36.76
N ILE A 63 12.94 -17.51 -35.68
CA ILE A 63 13.97 -18.54 -35.59
C ILE A 63 13.61 -19.72 -36.54
N ALA A 64 12.36 -20.18 -36.48
CA ALA A 64 11.89 -21.26 -37.34
C ALA A 64 11.94 -20.86 -38.82
N VAL A 65 11.57 -19.62 -39.16
CA VAL A 65 11.65 -19.06 -40.51
C VAL A 65 13.11 -18.95 -40.99
N ALA A 66 14.02 -18.49 -40.12
CA ALA A 66 15.44 -18.41 -40.43
C ALA A 66 16.06 -19.80 -40.66
N LEU A 67 15.72 -20.78 -39.85
CA LEU A 67 16.16 -22.17 -40.00
C LEU A 67 15.61 -22.79 -41.28
N ALA A 68 14.32 -22.54 -41.62
CA ALA A 68 13.71 -23.02 -42.88
C ALA A 68 14.35 -22.38 -44.11
N TRP A 69 14.84 -21.18 -44.02
CA TRP A 69 15.61 -20.54 -45.10
C TRP A 69 16.99 -21.19 -45.30
N PHE A 70 17.57 -21.77 -44.22
CA PHE A 70 18.92 -22.33 -44.22
C PHE A 70 18.97 -23.81 -44.57
N LEU A 71 17.95 -24.57 -44.12
CA LEU A 71 17.85 -26.00 -44.35
C LEU A 71 16.90 -26.23 -45.50
N GLU A 72 17.43 -26.54 -46.67
CA GLU A 72 16.64 -27.07 -47.79
C GLU A 72 16.09 -28.45 -47.37
N ILE A 73 14.84 -28.47 -46.90
CA ILE A 73 14.13 -29.71 -46.58
C ILE A 73 13.50 -30.21 -47.87
N GLY A 74 14.25 -31.05 -48.59
CA GLY A 74 13.75 -31.77 -49.75
C GLY A 74 12.79 -32.90 -49.33
N PRO A 75 11.99 -33.47 -50.29
CA PRO A 75 11.01 -34.51 -49.99
C PRO A 75 11.61 -35.86 -49.54
N HIS A 76 12.94 -35.99 -49.43
CA HIS A 76 13.66 -37.20 -49.04
C HIS A 76 14.53 -37.09 -47.78
N GLY A 77 14.28 -36.11 -46.88
CA GLY A 77 15.04 -35.98 -45.65
C GLY A 77 16.19 -34.99 -45.76
N ILE A 78 16.99 -34.88 -44.69
CA ILE A 78 18.15 -33.99 -44.60
C ILE A 78 19.28 -34.59 -45.42
N GLU A 79 19.41 -34.22 -46.69
CA GLU A 79 20.61 -34.53 -47.49
C GLU A 79 21.63 -33.40 -47.33
N ARG A 80 22.76 -33.77 -46.72
CA ARG A 80 23.99 -32.99 -46.87
C ARG A 80 24.50 -33.20 -48.25
N ASP A 81 24.59 -32.17 -49.05
CA ASP A 81 25.26 -32.17 -50.34
C ASP A 81 26.73 -32.61 -50.13
N THR A 82 27.01 -33.89 -50.46
CA THR A 82 28.37 -34.38 -50.57
C THR A 82 28.74 -34.30 -52.06
N ALA A 83 29.47 -33.24 -52.37
CA ALA A 83 30.57 -33.13 -53.31
C ALA A 83 30.36 -33.54 -54.77
N ALA A 84 30.52 -32.59 -55.62
CA ALA A 84 31.31 -32.78 -56.84
C ALA A 84 32.44 -31.73 -56.83
N GLU A 85 33.59 -32.16 -57.23
CA GLU A 85 34.86 -31.47 -57.30
C GLU A 85 34.80 -30.14 -58.08
N GLY A 86 35.38 -29.10 -57.49
CA GLY A 86 35.79 -27.93 -58.27
C GLY A 86 35.30 -26.61 -57.74
N VAL A 87 35.98 -26.02 -56.69
CA VAL A 87 36.19 -24.57 -56.44
C VAL A 87 34.94 -23.74 -56.13
N PRO A 88 34.99 -22.71 -55.30
CA PRO A 88 35.94 -22.23 -54.32
C PRO A 88 35.38 -22.29 -52.85
N ARG A 89 36.28 -22.24 -51.88
CA ARG A 89 36.00 -22.13 -50.46
C ARG A 89 35.02 -20.99 -50.16
N PRO A 90 33.88 -21.22 -49.51
CA PRO A 90 33.02 -20.14 -49.04
C PRO A 90 33.80 -19.33 -48.03
N SER A 91 33.94 -18.05 -48.32
CA SER A 91 34.57 -17.08 -47.43
C SER A 91 33.90 -17.12 -46.06
N ALA A 92 34.69 -17.14 -44.99
CA ALA A 92 34.29 -17.15 -43.56
C ALA A 92 33.38 -15.97 -43.14
N ARG A 93 32.91 -15.15 -44.10
CA ARG A 93 32.00 -14.02 -43.87
C ARG A 93 30.53 -14.45 -43.63
N GLY A 94 30.09 -15.58 -44.20
CA GLY A 94 28.72 -16.04 -44.02
C GLY A 94 28.41 -16.52 -42.60
N LEU A 95 29.37 -17.19 -41.95
CA LEU A 95 29.16 -17.75 -40.61
C LEU A 95 29.08 -16.67 -39.50
N ARG A 96 29.74 -15.52 -39.67
CA ARG A 96 29.73 -14.41 -38.71
C ARG A 96 28.36 -13.73 -38.58
N HIS A 97 27.67 -13.49 -39.68
CA HIS A 97 26.34 -12.84 -39.61
C HIS A 97 25.27 -13.68 -38.94
N TYR A 98 25.43 -15.01 -38.89
CA TYR A 98 24.51 -15.91 -38.18
C TYR A 98 24.82 -16.01 -36.69
N ALA A 99 26.10 -16.01 -36.34
CA ALA A 99 26.52 -15.90 -34.95
C ALA A 99 25.99 -14.58 -34.34
N ASP A 100 26.09 -13.47 -35.07
CA ASP A 100 25.59 -12.15 -34.67
C ASP A 100 24.05 -12.16 -34.50
N ALA A 101 23.29 -12.77 -35.41
CA ALA A 101 21.83 -12.86 -35.33
C ALA A 101 21.38 -13.72 -34.11
N VAL A 102 22.06 -14.84 -33.84
CA VAL A 102 21.79 -15.67 -32.68
C VAL A 102 22.15 -14.94 -31.37
N VAL A 103 23.27 -14.24 -31.33
CA VAL A 103 23.67 -13.42 -30.17
C VAL A 103 22.69 -12.30 -29.91
N ILE A 104 22.23 -11.59 -30.95
CA ILE A 104 21.20 -10.54 -30.83
C ILE A 104 19.88 -11.14 -30.32
N GLY A 105 19.46 -12.29 -30.82
CA GLY A 105 18.26 -12.99 -30.35
C GLY A 105 18.33 -13.37 -28.87
N VAL A 106 19.46 -13.93 -28.44
CA VAL A 106 19.73 -14.29 -27.03
C VAL A 106 19.77 -13.05 -26.14
N LEU A 107 20.41 -11.96 -26.60
CA LEU A 107 20.46 -10.70 -25.87
C LEU A 107 19.07 -10.06 -25.74
N LEU A 108 18.25 -10.09 -26.78
CA LEU A 108 16.87 -9.60 -26.71
C LEU A 108 16.03 -10.41 -25.69
N VAL A 109 16.16 -11.73 -25.71
CA VAL A 109 15.49 -12.59 -24.70
C VAL A 109 16.00 -12.28 -23.30
N ALA A 110 17.30 -12.11 -23.12
CA ALA A 110 17.89 -11.73 -21.83
C ALA A 110 17.40 -10.35 -21.34
N VAL A 111 17.30 -9.36 -22.23
CA VAL A 111 16.76 -8.03 -21.93
C VAL A 111 15.29 -8.11 -21.53
N VAL A 112 14.47 -8.87 -22.27
CA VAL A 112 13.05 -9.07 -21.91
C VAL A 112 12.91 -9.77 -20.56
N VAL A 113 13.71 -10.80 -20.29
CA VAL A 113 13.73 -11.48 -18.97
C VAL A 113 14.17 -10.55 -17.86
N LEU A 114 15.18 -9.69 -18.10
CA LEU A 114 15.64 -8.69 -17.14
C LEU A 114 14.58 -7.61 -16.89
N LEU A 115 13.89 -7.13 -17.93
CA LEU A 115 12.80 -6.15 -17.80
C LEU A 115 11.60 -6.74 -17.04
N VAL A 116 11.24 -8.00 -17.29
CA VAL A 116 10.19 -8.70 -16.54
C VAL A 116 10.62 -8.91 -15.08
N ARG A 117 11.88 -9.28 -14.83
CA ARG A 117 12.40 -9.39 -13.45
C ARG A 117 12.49 -8.04 -12.74
N GLN A 118 12.81 -6.96 -13.43
CA GLN A 118 12.81 -5.61 -12.84
C GLN A 118 11.41 -5.15 -12.45
N SER A 119 10.38 -5.49 -13.19
CA SER A 119 8.98 -5.20 -12.82
C SER A 119 8.52 -6.00 -11.60
N ASP A 120 9.09 -7.19 -11.34
CA ASP A 120 8.79 -7.97 -10.13
C ASP A 120 9.67 -7.61 -8.93
N LEU A 121 10.89 -7.08 -9.14
CA LEU A 121 11.78 -6.60 -8.09
C LEU A 121 11.32 -5.30 -7.43
N GLY A 122 10.40 -4.56 -8.05
CA GLY A 122 9.79 -3.36 -7.49
C GLY A 122 8.54 -3.61 -6.64
N LYS A 123 8.03 -4.85 -6.60
CA LYS A 123 6.93 -5.20 -5.69
C LYS A 123 7.56 -5.55 -4.34
N PRO A 124 7.25 -4.78 -3.26
CA PRO A 124 7.62 -5.23 -1.94
C PRO A 124 7.04 -6.63 -1.74
N ALA A 125 7.86 -7.56 -1.26
CA ALA A 125 7.37 -8.88 -0.86
C ALA A 125 6.16 -8.67 0.05
N PRO A 126 5.08 -9.45 -0.09
CA PRO A 126 3.95 -9.36 0.83
C PRO A 126 4.53 -9.45 2.24
N PRO A 127 4.22 -8.51 3.14
CA PRO A 127 4.78 -8.53 4.48
C PRO A 127 4.44 -9.88 5.12
N GLU A 128 5.42 -10.55 5.72
CA GLU A 128 5.24 -11.82 6.44
C GLU A 128 4.19 -11.74 7.55
N ASN A 129 3.88 -10.52 8.00
CA ASN A 129 2.82 -10.22 8.95
C ASN A 129 1.79 -9.29 8.30
N PRO A 130 0.49 -9.45 8.64
CA PRO A 130 -0.54 -8.56 8.15
C PRO A 130 -0.22 -7.11 8.52
N ALA A 131 -0.36 -6.23 7.54
CA ALA A 131 -0.12 -4.80 7.69
C ALA A 131 -1.37 -4.03 7.27
N ILE A 132 -1.80 -3.07 8.11
CA ILE A 132 -3.00 -2.26 7.87
C ILE A 132 -2.66 -0.77 7.90
N ALA A 133 -3.31 -0.01 7.04
CA ALA A 133 -3.39 1.44 7.16
C ALA A 133 -4.85 1.84 7.40
N VAL A 134 -5.05 2.65 8.43
CA VAL A 134 -6.35 3.29 8.71
C VAL A 134 -6.36 4.64 8.02
N LEU A 135 -7.26 4.82 7.06
CA LEU A 135 -7.47 6.10 6.38
C LEU A 135 -8.34 7.02 7.23
N PRO A 136 -8.26 8.35 7.04
CA PRO A 136 -9.18 9.28 7.69
C PRO A 136 -10.61 8.91 7.37
N PHE A 137 -11.49 8.91 8.37
CA PHE A 137 -12.90 8.63 8.14
C PHE A 137 -13.58 9.87 7.53
N GLU A 138 -14.46 9.64 6.58
CA GLU A 138 -15.23 10.69 5.93
C GLU A 138 -16.30 11.23 6.88
N ASN A 139 -16.39 12.56 7.02
CA ASN A 139 -17.44 13.19 7.78
C ASN A 139 -18.71 13.32 6.95
N LEU A 140 -19.75 12.56 7.28
CA LEU A 140 -21.08 12.60 6.66
C LEU A 140 -22.13 13.30 7.53
N SER A 141 -21.72 14.07 8.56
CA SER A 141 -22.62 14.76 9.48
C SER A 141 -23.27 16.00 8.87
N GLY A 142 -22.77 16.49 7.72
CA GLY A 142 -23.26 17.73 7.11
C GLY A 142 -22.71 19.02 7.75
N ASP A 143 -21.90 18.90 8.80
CA ASP A 143 -21.25 19.98 9.51
C ASP A 143 -19.73 19.82 9.43
N PRO A 144 -19.03 20.70 8.69
CA PRO A 144 -17.57 20.65 8.57
C PRO A 144 -16.84 20.81 9.92
N GLU A 145 -17.46 21.45 10.91
CA GLU A 145 -16.85 21.60 12.23
C GLU A 145 -16.73 20.27 12.98
N GLN A 146 -17.45 19.22 12.55
CA GLN A 146 -17.34 17.87 13.10
C GLN A 146 -16.27 16.98 12.42
N GLU A 147 -15.47 17.53 11.52
CA GLU A 147 -14.37 16.80 10.86
C GLU A 147 -13.38 16.21 11.87
N TYR A 148 -13.09 16.97 12.95
CA TYR A 148 -12.20 16.49 14.03
C TYR A 148 -12.69 15.20 14.69
N PHE A 149 -14.01 15.01 14.77
CA PHE A 149 -14.60 13.82 15.39
C PHE A 149 -14.37 12.58 14.52
N SER A 150 -14.57 12.71 13.20
CA SER A 150 -14.32 11.61 12.25
C SER A 150 -12.83 11.24 12.20
N ASP A 151 -11.94 12.24 12.15
CA ASP A 151 -10.50 12.05 12.21
C ASP A 151 -10.07 11.41 13.52
N GLY A 152 -10.62 11.87 14.65
CA GLY A 152 -10.33 11.33 15.96
C GLY A 152 -10.73 9.87 16.09
N LEU A 153 -11.90 9.47 15.55
CA LEU A 153 -12.31 8.07 15.56
C LEU A 153 -11.40 7.17 14.71
N ALA A 154 -10.95 7.65 13.56
CA ALA A 154 -9.98 6.93 12.73
C ALA A 154 -8.65 6.76 13.49
N GLU A 155 -8.17 7.79 14.16
CA GLU A 155 -6.94 7.79 14.94
C GLU A 155 -7.04 6.86 16.17
N GLU A 156 -8.15 6.88 16.92
CA GLU A 156 -8.39 5.94 18.01
C GLU A 156 -8.46 4.49 17.54
N THR A 157 -9.04 4.26 16.36
CA THR A 157 -9.05 2.93 15.75
C THR A 157 -7.62 2.48 15.42
N LEU A 158 -6.81 3.37 14.85
CA LEU A 158 -5.39 3.13 14.58
C LEU A 158 -4.63 2.78 15.86
N ASP A 159 -4.82 3.56 16.93
CA ASP A 159 -4.15 3.35 18.23
C ASP A 159 -4.54 1.99 18.86
N ARG A 160 -5.83 1.60 18.80
CA ARG A 160 -6.30 0.29 19.26
C ARG A 160 -5.68 -0.85 18.47
N LEU A 161 -5.67 -0.75 17.14
CA LEU A 161 -5.08 -1.77 16.26
C LEU A 161 -3.56 -1.87 16.46
N GLY A 162 -2.88 -0.77 16.79
CA GLY A 162 -1.45 -0.74 17.09
C GLY A 162 -1.04 -1.58 18.32
N ARG A 163 -1.98 -1.91 19.19
CA ARG A 163 -1.77 -2.76 20.38
C ARG A 163 -1.95 -4.26 20.08
N VAL A 164 -2.36 -4.62 18.87
CA VAL A 164 -2.60 -6.02 18.46
C VAL A 164 -1.28 -6.70 18.15
N PRO A 165 -0.89 -7.75 18.88
CA PRO A 165 0.34 -8.47 18.61
C PRO A 165 0.35 -9.05 17.19
N GLY A 166 1.43 -8.85 16.44
CA GLY A 166 1.60 -9.39 15.10
C GLY A 166 0.91 -8.57 13.99
N LEU A 167 0.16 -7.51 14.31
CA LEU A 167 -0.40 -6.59 13.32
C LEU A 167 0.50 -5.37 13.16
N LYS A 168 0.97 -5.09 11.95
CA LYS A 168 1.70 -3.87 11.63
C LYS A 168 0.71 -2.78 11.24
N VAL A 169 0.71 -1.66 11.99
CA VAL A 169 -0.17 -0.52 11.71
C VAL A 169 0.67 0.65 11.20
N ILE A 170 0.26 1.24 10.10
CA ILE A 170 0.94 2.40 9.51
C ILE A 170 0.66 3.65 10.35
N ALA A 171 1.70 4.46 10.54
CA ALA A 171 1.59 5.70 11.30
C ALA A 171 0.57 6.68 10.68
N ARG A 172 -0.14 7.41 11.55
CA ARG A 172 -1.13 8.44 11.17
C ARG A 172 -0.61 9.41 10.11
N SER A 173 0.62 9.93 10.30
CA SER A 173 1.21 10.91 9.37
C SER A 173 1.29 10.42 7.93
N SER A 174 1.41 9.11 7.71
CA SER A 174 1.48 8.52 6.38
C SER A 174 0.09 8.28 5.79
N SER A 175 -0.83 7.68 6.56
CA SER A 175 -2.17 7.35 6.08
C SER A 175 -3.05 8.58 5.90
N PHE A 176 -2.96 9.57 6.81
CA PHE A 176 -3.72 10.82 6.73
C PHE A 176 -3.22 11.77 5.61
N GLY A 177 -2.02 11.52 5.09
CA GLY A 177 -1.53 12.19 3.89
C GLY A 177 -2.39 11.96 2.63
N PHE A 178 -3.29 10.98 2.65
CA PHE A 178 -4.23 10.69 1.55
C PHE A 178 -5.60 11.35 1.72
N LYS A 179 -5.85 12.08 2.81
CA LYS A 179 -7.12 12.78 3.06
C LYS A 179 -7.48 13.72 1.90
N GLY A 180 -8.70 13.58 1.39
CA GLY A 180 -9.22 14.41 0.29
C GLY A 180 -8.56 14.19 -1.07
N LYS A 181 -7.75 13.15 -1.22
CA LYS A 181 -7.12 12.79 -2.50
C LYS A 181 -7.92 11.71 -3.20
N ASP A 182 -8.19 11.94 -4.49
CA ASP A 182 -8.82 10.94 -5.37
C ASP A 182 -7.74 9.95 -5.85
N VAL A 183 -7.44 8.97 -5.02
CA VAL A 183 -6.46 7.91 -5.28
C VAL A 183 -7.12 6.57 -4.96
N ASP A 184 -7.04 5.62 -5.88
CA ASP A 184 -7.62 4.30 -5.67
C ASP A 184 -6.92 3.50 -4.54
N ALA A 185 -7.67 2.63 -3.89
CA ALA A 185 -7.23 1.88 -2.72
C ALA A 185 -5.96 1.04 -2.99
N LYS A 186 -5.84 0.45 -4.17
CA LYS A 186 -4.68 -0.35 -4.54
C LYS A 186 -3.41 0.51 -4.58
N THR A 187 -3.47 1.69 -5.20
CA THR A 187 -2.36 2.63 -5.25
C THR A 187 -1.98 3.13 -3.86
N ILE A 188 -2.96 3.38 -2.97
CA ILE A 188 -2.70 3.76 -1.58
C ILE A 188 -1.97 2.63 -0.85
N ALA A 189 -2.47 1.38 -0.96
CA ALA A 189 -1.88 0.23 -0.32
C ALA A 189 -0.44 -0.03 -0.79
N GLU A 190 -0.18 0.08 -2.09
CA GLU A 190 1.16 -0.05 -2.67
C GLU A 190 2.12 1.02 -2.11
N ARG A 191 1.69 2.29 -2.04
CA ARG A 191 2.51 3.40 -1.51
C ARG A 191 2.81 3.28 -0.02
N LEU A 192 1.87 2.76 0.75
CA LEU A 192 2.02 2.56 2.19
C LEU A 192 2.67 1.21 2.54
N GLY A 193 2.80 0.29 1.58
CA GLY A 193 3.37 -1.04 1.80
C GLY A 193 2.51 -1.91 2.71
N VAL A 194 1.17 -1.82 2.60
CA VAL A 194 0.22 -2.56 3.43
C VAL A 194 -0.55 -3.61 2.64
N THR A 195 -0.99 -4.65 3.34
CA THR A 195 -1.87 -5.68 2.78
C THR A 195 -3.33 -5.29 2.82
N THR A 196 -3.71 -4.41 3.74
CA THR A 196 -5.12 -4.06 4.00
C THR A 196 -5.26 -2.57 4.25
N LEU A 197 -6.35 -1.99 3.75
CA LEU A 197 -6.79 -0.64 4.08
C LEU A 197 -8.08 -0.69 4.87
N LEU A 198 -8.20 0.16 5.88
CA LEU A 198 -9.46 0.46 6.56
C LEU A 198 -9.93 1.83 6.09
N GLU A 199 -11.08 1.86 5.45
CA GLU A 199 -11.84 3.07 5.12
C GLU A 199 -13.09 3.15 5.98
N GLY A 200 -13.57 4.35 6.25
CA GLY A 200 -14.79 4.54 6.99
C GLY A 200 -15.43 5.89 6.77
N SER A 201 -16.65 6.00 7.26
CA SER A 201 -17.40 7.25 7.33
C SER A 201 -18.16 7.36 8.64
N VAL A 202 -18.30 8.58 9.13
CA VAL A 202 -18.97 8.91 10.38
C VAL A 202 -20.06 9.91 10.10
N ARG A 203 -21.25 9.64 10.61
CA ARG A 203 -22.35 10.61 10.68
C ARG A 203 -22.77 10.76 12.13
N ARG A 204 -22.67 11.96 12.66
CA ARG A 204 -23.20 12.33 13.96
C ARG A 204 -24.38 13.28 13.76
N ASP A 205 -25.50 12.94 14.37
CA ASP A 205 -26.71 13.75 14.38
C ASP A 205 -27.23 13.81 15.83
N GLY A 206 -26.91 14.93 16.49
CA GLY A 206 -27.17 15.09 17.92
C GLY A 206 -26.55 13.97 18.76
N GLN A 207 -27.38 13.12 19.34
CA GLN A 207 -26.98 11.98 20.16
C GLN A 207 -26.87 10.66 19.38
N ARG A 208 -27.10 10.66 18.07
CA ARG A 208 -26.95 9.46 17.23
C ARG A 208 -25.62 9.48 16.51
N LEU A 209 -24.98 8.32 16.49
CA LEU A 209 -23.74 8.03 15.80
C LEU A 209 -23.97 6.89 14.81
N LYS A 210 -23.67 7.13 13.54
CA LYS A 210 -23.55 6.06 12.54
C LYS A 210 -22.11 6.02 12.05
N LEU A 211 -21.45 4.91 12.32
CA LEU A 211 -20.10 4.59 11.84
C LEU A 211 -20.21 3.48 10.80
N THR A 212 -19.67 3.69 9.62
CA THR A 212 -19.51 2.65 8.60
C THR A 212 -18.03 2.44 8.36
N ALA A 213 -17.61 1.19 8.29
CA ALA A 213 -16.21 0.83 8.06
C ALA A 213 -16.11 -0.29 7.02
N ARG A 214 -15.04 -0.27 6.22
CA ARG A 214 -14.75 -1.26 5.18
C ARG A 214 -13.28 -1.63 5.20
N LEU A 215 -13.01 -2.93 5.11
CA LEU A 215 -11.66 -3.44 4.87
C LEU A 215 -11.50 -3.76 3.40
N ILE A 216 -10.42 -3.30 2.82
CA ILE A 216 -10.09 -3.47 1.41
C ILE A 216 -8.77 -4.21 1.31
N ASP A 217 -8.74 -5.25 0.50
CA ASP A 217 -7.53 -5.96 0.13
C ASP A 217 -6.64 -5.06 -0.73
N GLY A 218 -5.44 -4.77 -0.26
CA GLY A 218 -4.52 -3.85 -0.91
C GLY A 218 -3.98 -4.33 -2.25
N ALA A 219 -3.95 -5.64 -2.50
CA ALA A 219 -3.46 -6.19 -3.75
C ALA A 219 -4.51 -6.14 -4.86
N THR A 220 -5.77 -6.40 -4.51
CA THR A 220 -6.87 -6.52 -5.47
C THR A 220 -7.76 -5.28 -5.52
N GLY A 221 -7.78 -4.45 -4.48
CA GLY A 221 -8.73 -3.35 -4.30
C GLY A 221 -10.15 -3.83 -3.96
N GLN A 222 -10.33 -5.11 -3.63
CA GLN A 222 -11.63 -5.67 -3.31
C GLN A 222 -11.98 -5.49 -1.83
N GLN A 223 -13.24 -5.20 -1.54
CA GLN A 223 -13.74 -5.18 -0.18
C GLN A 223 -13.82 -6.61 0.38
N ILE A 224 -13.11 -6.85 1.49
CA ILE A 224 -13.06 -8.15 2.17
C ILE A 224 -13.98 -8.21 3.39
N TRP A 225 -14.34 -7.05 3.95
CA TRP A 225 -15.26 -6.94 5.07
C TRP A 225 -15.92 -5.55 5.08
N SER A 226 -17.14 -5.47 5.64
CA SER A 226 -17.78 -4.20 6.01
C SER A 226 -18.66 -4.37 7.23
N GLY A 227 -18.75 -3.27 8.01
CA GLY A 227 -19.63 -3.15 9.17
C GLY A 227 -20.28 -1.79 9.23
N SER A 228 -21.48 -1.74 9.76
CA SER A 228 -22.20 -0.49 10.03
C SER A 228 -22.77 -0.55 11.45
N PHE A 229 -22.43 0.46 12.23
CA PHE A 229 -22.80 0.62 13.63
C PHE A 229 -23.67 1.87 13.74
N ASP A 230 -24.94 1.70 14.07
CA ASP A 230 -25.92 2.78 14.30
C ASP A 230 -26.36 2.69 15.76
N ARG A 231 -25.86 3.58 16.60
CA ARG A 231 -25.99 3.58 18.04
C ARG A 231 -26.22 4.99 18.59
N GLU A 232 -26.54 5.08 19.86
CA GLU A 232 -26.46 6.34 20.59
C GLU A 232 -24.99 6.72 20.87
N LEU A 233 -24.72 8.01 20.95
CA LEU A 233 -23.34 8.52 21.17
C LEU A 233 -22.75 8.00 22.48
N ILE A 234 -23.60 7.69 23.49
CA ILE A 234 -23.18 7.12 24.76
C ILE A 234 -22.51 5.74 24.59
N ASP A 235 -22.84 5.03 23.53
CA ASP A 235 -22.26 3.72 23.23
C ASP A 235 -20.96 3.82 22.40
N LEU A 236 -20.42 5.01 22.21
CA LEU A 236 -19.26 5.28 21.35
C LEU A 236 -18.10 4.31 21.60
N PHE A 237 -17.73 4.13 22.86
CA PHE A 237 -16.60 3.26 23.22
C PHE A 237 -16.87 1.78 22.97
N ALA A 238 -18.14 1.34 23.12
CA ALA A 238 -18.56 0.00 22.76
C ALA A 238 -18.47 -0.19 21.22
N VAL A 239 -18.90 0.78 20.44
CA VAL A 239 -18.78 0.76 18.97
C VAL A 239 -17.32 0.67 18.54
N GLN A 240 -16.42 1.43 19.17
CA GLN A 240 -14.99 1.37 18.88
C GLN A 240 -14.38 0.01 19.22
N ALA A 241 -14.78 -0.61 20.32
CA ALA A 241 -14.34 -1.95 20.69
C ALA A 241 -14.88 -3.02 19.71
N GLU A 242 -16.16 -2.95 19.36
CA GLU A 242 -16.78 -3.84 18.38
C GLU A 242 -16.11 -3.72 17.00
N LEU A 243 -15.80 -2.49 16.55
CA LEU A 243 -15.09 -2.25 15.30
C LEU A 243 -13.69 -2.87 15.33
N ALA A 244 -12.91 -2.59 16.38
CA ALA A 244 -11.56 -3.13 16.51
C ALA A 244 -11.56 -4.67 16.53
N ALA A 245 -12.48 -5.28 17.29
CA ALA A 245 -12.66 -6.72 17.33
C ALA A 245 -13.01 -7.32 15.95
N ALA A 246 -13.93 -6.69 15.23
CA ALA A 246 -14.32 -7.13 13.89
C ALA A 246 -13.15 -7.07 12.89
N ILE A 247 -12.33 -5.99 12.94
CA ILE A 247 -11.14 -5.83 12.11
C ILE A 247 -10.09 -6.90 12.43
N VAL A 248 -9.78 -7.09 13.72
CA VAL A 248 -8.82 -8.11 14.17
C VAL A 248 -9.25 -9.50 13.73
N ASN A 249 -10.52 -9.85 13.92
CA ASN A 249 -11.07 -11.14 13.49
C ASN A 249 -10.98 -11.36 11.96
N ALA A 250 -11.09 -10.29 11.18
CA ALA A 250 -11.01 -10.38 9.72
C ALA A 250 -9.56 -10.51 9.20
N ILE A 251 -8.58 -9.87 9.88
CA ILE A 251 -7.20 -9.77 9.40
C ILE A 251 -6.27 -10.75 10.12
N VAL A 252 -6.43 -10.92 11.44
CA VAL A 252 -5.58 -11.74 12.30
C VAL A 252 -6.43 -12.69 13.14
N PRO A 253 -7.04 -13.73 12.55
CA PRO A 253 -7.92 -14.63 13.29
C PRO A 253 -7.28 -15.31 14.51
N ALA A 254 -5.94 -15.44 14.50
CA ALA A 254 -5.16 -16.01 15.61
C ALA A 254 -5.04 -15.08 16.82
N ALA A 255 -5.35 -13.79 16.67
CA ALA A 255 -5.26 -12.78 17.73
C ALA A 255 -6.60 -12.50 18.44
N LYS A 256 -7.55 -13.43 18.35
CA LYS A 256 -8.83 -13.35 19.07
C LYS A 256 -8.58 -13.20 20.58
N GLY A 257 -9.35 -12.32 21.23
CA GLY A 257 -9.16 -11.99 22.65
C GLY A 257 -7.98 -11.06 22.93
N SER A 258 -7.52 -10.31 21.91
CA SER A 258 -6.43 -9.36 22.06
C SER A 258 -6.84 -8.15 22.92
N PRO A 259 -5.86 -7.40 23.50
CA PRO A 259 -6.13 -6.18 24.26
C PRO A 259 -6.95 -5.12 23.50
N ALA A 260 -6.97 -5.17 22.17
CA ALA A 260 -7.78 -4.28 21.33
C ALA A 260 -9.30 -4.49 21.54
N GLU A 261 -9.71 -5.73 21.86
CA GLU A 261 -11.11 -6.10 22.10
C GLU A 261 -11.59 -5.71 23.49
N SER A 262 -10.68 -5.66 24.47
CA SER A 262 -11.00 -5.46 25.90
C SER A 262 -10.57 -4.10 26.45
N ALA A 263 -10.12 -3.16 25.59
CA ALA A 263 -9.67 -1.85 26.04
C ALA A 263 -10.83 -1.09 26.71
N GLU A 264 -10.65 -0.74 27.97
CA GLU A 264 -11.58 0.10 28.72
C GLU A 264 -11.80 1.45 28.04
N ALA A 265 -12.97 2.04 28.28
CA ALA A 265 -13.26 3.40 27.83
C ALA A 265 -12.22 4.37 28.44
N PRO A 266 -11.63 5.27 27.63
CA PRO A 266 -10.60 6.19 28.12
C PRO A 266 -11.14 7.20 29.13
N THR A 267 -12.45 7.45 29.13
CA THR A 267 -13.21 8.29 30.06
C THR A 267 -14.67 7.86 30.02
N THR A 268 -15.42 8.19 31.08
CA THR A 268 -16.89 8.02 31.11
C THR A 268 -17.64 9.27 30.67
N ASP A 269 -16.96 10.42 30.53
CA ASP A 269 -17.52 11.69 30.12
C ASP A 269 -17.30 11.95 28.62
N LEU A 270 -18.37 11.82 27.83
CA LEU A 270 -18.32 12.03 26.39
C LEU A 270 -17.99 13.47 25.98
N ASN A 271 -18.34 14.46 26.82
CA ASN A 271 -17.98 15.85 26.53
C ASN A 271 -16.49 16.08 26.76
N ALA A 272 -15.91 15.46 27.79
CA ALA A 272 -14.47 15.46 28.01
C ALA A 272 -13.73 14.81 26.83
N TYR A 273 -14.27 13.71 26.31
CA TYR A 273 -13.71 13.02 25.15
C TYR A 273 -13.79 13.85 23.86
N ASP A 274 -14.93 14.49 23.61
CA ASP A 274 -15.15 15.35 22.45
C ASP A 274 -14.18 16.55 22.43
N LEU A 275 -14.03 17.20 23.59
CA LEU A 275 -13.05 18.29 23.78
C LEU A 275 -11.60 17.80 23.56
N TYR A 276 -11.27 16.62 24.03
CA TYR A 276 -9.97 15.99 23.80
C TYR A 276 -9.68 15.75 22.32
N LEU A 277 -10.64 15.21 21.55
CA LEU A 277 -10.49 15.01 20.10
C LEU A 277 -10.31 16.35 19.37
N ALA A 278 -11.10 17.35 19.72
CA ALA A 278 -10.99 18.70 19.15
C ALA A 278 -9.59 19.31 19.47
N ALA A 279 -9.10 19.14 20.69
CA ALA A 279 -7.78 19.61 21.11
C ALA A 279 -6.64 18.98 20.34
N ARG A 280 -6.70 17.66 20.07
CA ARG A 280 -5.71 16.94 19.25
C ARG A 280 -5.63 17.52 17.84
N THR A 281 -6.77 17.78 17.22
CA THR A 281 -6.84 18.39 15.88
C THR A 281 -6.25 19.79 15.88
N GLN A 282 -6.55 20.62 16.89
CA GLN A 282 -5.97 21.95 17.01
C GLN A 282 -4.44 21.89 17.18
N LEU A 283 -3.94 20.99 18.02
CA LEU A 283 -2.50 20.85 18.22
C LEU A 283 -1.76 20.40 16.94
N ALA A 284 -2.39 19.61 16.08
CA ALA A 284 -1.82 19.15 14.82
C ALA A 284 -1.55 20.29 13.81
N ILE A 285 -2.31 21.40 13.89
CA ILE A 285 -2.13 22.59 13.04
C ILE A 285 -0.84 23.34 13.37
N ARG A 286 -0.42 23.33 14.66
CA ARG A 286 0.86 23.90 15.14
C ARG A 286 1.06 25.39 14.88
N THR A 287 0.02 26.20 14.90
CA THR A 287 0.11 27.66 14.98
C THR A 287 0.00 28.12 16.43
N ILE A 288 0.45 29.34 16.73
CA ILE A 288 0.32 29.92 18.08
C ILE A 288 -1.13 29.88 18.56
N GLU A 289 -2.06 30.28 17.70
CA GLU A 289 -3.49 30.32 17.99
C GLU A 289 -4.07 28.91 18.21
N SER A 290 -3.76 27.96 17.32
CA SER A 290 -4.28 26.59 17.43
C SER A 290 -3.75 25.86 18.66
N VAL A 291 -2.49 26.10 19.04
CA VAL A 291 -1.91 25.55 20.28
C VAL A 291 -2.57 26.14 21.50
N ALA A 292 -2.81 27.45 21.55
CA ALA A 292 -3.54 28.10 22.64
C ALA A 292 -4.96 27.53 22.78
N LYS A 293 -5.67 27.34 21.65
CA LYS A 293 -6.99 26.71 21.62
C LYS A 293 -6.94 25.25 22.09
N SER A 294 -5.90 24.50 21.71
CA SER A 294 -5.69 23.13 22.21
C SER A 294 -5.52 23.08 23.73
N VAL A 295 -4.78 24.01 24.31
CA VAL A 295 -4.64 24.13 25.78
C VAL A 295 -6.00 24.39 26.45
N ASP A 296 -6.76 25.37 25.92
CA ASP A 296 -8.08 25.70 26.49
C ASP A 296 -9.06 24.52 26.44
N LEU A 297 -9.12 23.82 25.29
CA LEU A 297 -9.97 22.63 25.13
C LEU A 297 -9.57 21.49 26.06
N THR A 298 -8.26 21.22 26.20
CA THR A 298 -7.79 20.16 27.11
C THR A 298 -7.98 20.51 28.56
N GLU A 299 -7.83 21.78 28.95
CA GLU A 299 -8.17 22.23 30.33
C GLU A 299 -9.67 22.04 30.63
N GLN A 300 -10.54 22.27 29.67
CA GLN A 300 -11.96 21.96 29.81
C GLN A 300 -12.20 20.48 29.97
N ALA A 301 -11.57 19.64 29.10
CA ALA A 301 -11.69 18.19 29.18
C ALA A 301 -11.28 17.64 30.56
N VAL A 302 -10.11 18.04 31.10
CA VAL A 302 -9.63 17.55 32.38
C VAL A 302 -10.38 18.15 33.59
N ARG A 303 -11.09 19.27 33.41
CA ARG A 303 -12.05 19.77 34.40
C ARG A 303 -13.31 18.92 34.47
N LEU A 304 -13.81 18.43 33.35
CA LEU A 304 -14.97 17.52 33.28
C LEU A 304 -14.64 16.15 33.87
N ASP A 305 -13.48 15.60 33.46
CA ASP A 305 -12.98 14.35 34.02
C ASP A 305 -11.49 14.47 34.44
N PRO A 306 -11.22 14.74 35.74
CA PRO A 306 -9.85 14.82 36.25
C PRO A 306 -9.07 13.50 36.18
N ASN A 307 -9.75 12.37 35.99
CA ASN A 307 -9.14 11.04 35.90
C ASN A 307 -8.98 10.57 34.42
N PHE A 308 -9.26 11.43 33.47
CA PHE A 308 -9.04 11.16 32.06
C PHE A 308 -7.52 11.20 31.76
N ALA A 309 -6.85 10.06 31.81
CA ALA A 309 -5.39 9.94 31.66
C ALA A 309 -4.92 10.52 30.32
N ARG A 310 -5.60 10.21 29.21
CA ARG A 310 -5.27 10.74 27.88
C ARG A 310 -5.50 12.25 27.78
N GLY A 311 -6.53 12.78 28.43
CA GLY A 311 -6.75 14.22 28.53
C GLY A 311 -5.60 14.93 29.24
N GLN A 312 -5.10 14.35 30.34
CA GLN A 312 -3.94 14.87 31.08
C GLN A 312 -2.65 14.81 30.21
N ALA A 313 -2.42 13.73 29.51
CA ALA A 313 -1.28 13.61 28.59
C ALA A 313 -1.35 14.63 27.43
N GLN A 314 -2.54 14.84 26.87
CA GLN A 314 -2.77 15.86 25.83
C GLN A 314 -2.55 17.28 26.38
N LEU A 315 -2.99 17.57 27.60
CA LEU A 315 -2.74 18.85 28.26
C LEU A 315 -1.24 19.11 28.42
N ALA A 316 -0.48 18.11 28.88
CA ALA A 316 0.97 18.22 28.98
C ALA A 316 1.64 18.52 27.65
N HIS A 317 1.20 17.85 26.60
CA HIS A 317 1.70 18.03 25.24
C HIS A 317 1.39 19.43 24.72
N SER A 318 0.14 19.91 24.85
CA SER A 318 -0.29 21.24 24.42
C SER A 318 0.44 22.36 25.17
N LEU A 319 0.60 22.24 26.48
CA LEU A 319 1.36 23.20 27.32
C LEU A 319 2.84 23.25 26.92
N THR A 320 3.45 22.11 26.62
CA THR A 320 4.86 22.05 26.17
C THR A 320 5.03 22.80 24.84
N PHE A 321 4.12 22.62 23.87
CA PHE A 321 4.16 23.37 22.62
C PHE A 321 3.90 24.87 22.83
N GLN A 322 2.96 25.22 23.71
CA GLN A 322 2.72 26.63 24.04
C GLN A 322 3.96 27.28 24.65
N ALA A 323 4.67 26.57 25.53
CA ALA A 323 5.93 27.06 26.13
C ALA A 323 6.98 27.34 25.06
N ILE A 324 7.15 26.44 24.06
CA ILE A 324 8.09 26.63 22.94
C ILE A 324 7.77 27.92 22.16
N PHE A 325 6.51 28.22 21.90
CA PHE A 325 6.14 29.44 21.20
C PHE A 325 6.26 30.71 22.06
N THR A 326 6.18 30.58 23.37
CA THR A 326 6.25 31.71 24.33
C THR A 326 7.69 32.03 24.74
N GLU A 327 8.61 31.09 24.65
CA GLU A 327 9.97 31.17 25.20
C GLU A 327 10.73 32.40 24.77
N ALA A 328 10.64 32.77 23.48
CA ALA A 328 11.36 33.92 22.92
C ALA A 328 10.79 35.29 23.41
N SER A 329 9.51 35.37 23.73
CA SER A 329 8.83 36.59 24.13
C SER A 329 8.72 36.74 25.66
N ASP A 330 8.48 35.64 26.37
CA ASP A 330 8.35 35.60 27.82
C ASP A 330 8.89 34.28 28.41
N PRO A 331 10.19 34.24 28.71
CA PRO A 331 10.82 33.05 29.29
C PRO A 331 10.24 32.64 30.66
N GLN A 332 9.73 33.61 31.45
CA GLN A 332 9.14 33.29 32.75
C GLN A 332 7.80 32.58 32.60
N GLN A 333 6.96 33.05 31.67
CA GLN A 333 5.72 32.39 31.33
C GLN A 333 5.98 31.01 30.72
N ALA A 334 6.96 30.86 29.83
CA ALA A 334 7.34 29.57 29.29
C ALA A 334 7.73 28.57 30.38
N ALA A 335 8.54 28.98 31.36
CA ALA A 335 8.91 28.13 32.50
C ALA A 335 7.69 27.75 33.35
N ALA A 336 6.71 28.63 33.49
CA ALA A 336 5.47 28.32 34.23
C ALA A 336 4.62 27.28 33.45
N LEU A 337 4.53 27.39 32.13
CA LEU A 337 3.85 26.42 31.29
C LEU A 337 4.49 25.04 31.33
N LEU A 338 5.83 24.95 31.34
CA LEU A 338 6.57 23.69 31.45
C LEU A 338 6.32 23.01 32.83
N ARG A 339 6.28 23.75 33.93
CA ARG A 339 5.91 23.19 35.25
C ARG A 339 4.48 22.63 35.26
N ARG A 340 3.55 23.33 34.63
CA ARG A 340 2.17 22.83 34.50
C ARG A 340 2.12 21.55 33.61
N ALA A 341 2.89 21.51 32.55
CA ALA A 341 3.01 20.33 31.68
C ALA A 341 3.56 19.12 32.48
N GLU A 342 4.57 19.34 33.31
CA GLU A 342 5.15 18.32 34.19
C GLU A 342 4.10 17.76 35.17
N THR A 343 3.32 18.62 35.79
CA THR A 343 2.22 18.20 36.67
C THR A 343 1.19 17.36 35.95
N ALA A 344 0.79 17.76 34.74
CA ALA A 344 -0.21 17.06 33.95
C ALA A 344 0.31 15.69 33.49
N VAL A 345 1.57 15.59 33.01
CA VAL A 345 2.13 14.31 32.56
C VAL A 345 2.33 13.33 33.72
N HIS A 346 2.76 13.78 34.89
CA HIS A 346 2.84 12.91 36.06
C HIS A 346 1.47 12.42 36.50
N LYS A 347 0.44 13.28 36.43
CA LYS A 347 -0.94 12.85 36.66
C LYS A 347 -1.39 11.79 35.69
N ALA A 348 -1.11 11.97 34.38
CA ALA A 348 -1.42 10.98 33.34
C ALA A 348 -0.77 9.62 33.65
N LEU A 349 0.54 9.60 33.93
CA LEU A 349 1.29 8.38 34.26
C LEU A 349 0.86 7.74 35.60
N SER A 350 0.34 8.52 36.54
CA SER A 350 -0.23 7.97 37.77
C SER A 350 -1.57 7.27 37.56
N LEU A 351 -2.33 7.68 36.54
CA LEU A 351 -3.62 7.11 36.19
C LEU A 351 -3.44 5.87 35.30
N ASP A 352 -2.53 5.94 34.33
CA ASP A 352 -2.18 4.85 33.43
C ASP A 352 -0.65 4.87 33.19
N PRO A 353 0.12 4.02 33.90
CA PRO A 353 1.58 3.96 33.79
C PRO A 353 2.08 3.50 32.41
N ASP A 354 1.27 2.77 31.67
CA ASP A 354 1.62 2.20 30.35
C ASP A 354 1.10 3.05 29.19
N LEU A 355 0.51 4.23 29.46
CA LEU A 355 -0.05 5.12 28.46
C LEU A 355 1.05 5.69 27.54
N SER A 356 1.09 5.24 26.30
CA SER A 356 2.09 5.65 25.30
C SER A 356 2.08 7.16 25.05
N GLU A 357 0.90 7.79 25.02
CA GLU A 357 0.71 9.22 24.84
C GLU A 357 1.34 10.03 26.00
N ALA A 358 1.24 9.52 27.24
CA ALA A 358 1.85 10.17 28.38
C ALA A 358 3.39 10.06 28.35
N HIS A 359 3.93 8.91 27.98
CA HIS A 359 5.38 8.74 27.79
C HIS A 359 5.90 9.63 26.66
N GLY A 360 5.15 9.74 25.55
CA GLY A 360 5.48 10.65 24.44
C GLY A 360 5.47 12.13 24.86
N ALA A 361 4.47 12.56 25.61
CA ALA A 361 4.38 13.91 26.16
C ALA A 361 5.54 14.19 27.12
N TYR A 362 5.89 13.23 27.98
CA TYR A 362 7.00 13.35 28.93
C TYR A 362 8.35 13.46 28.23
N ALA A 363 8.61 12.62 27.22
CA ALA A 363 9.83 12.70 26.43
C ALA A 363 9.97 14.05 25.71
N ASN A 364 8.86 14.60 25.17
CA ASN A 364 8.85 15.93 24.53
C ASN A 364 9.13 17.04 25.56
N LEU A 365 8.54 16.97 26.73
CA LEU A 365 8.77 17.90 27.85
C LEU A 365 10.25 17.91 28.27
N LEU A 366 10.84 16.73 28.53
CA LEU A 366 12.25 16.61 28.93
C LEU A 366 13.18 17.18 27.85
N ARG A 367 12.93 16.92 26.59
CA ARG A 367 13.71 17.48 25.49
C ARG A 367 13.63 19.01 25.45
N THR A 368 12.47 19.58 25.75
CA THR A 368 12.25 21.03 25.73
C THR A 368 12.94 21.68 26.93
N THR A 369 12.83 21.11 28.13
CA THR A 369 13.49 21.64 29.36
C THR A 369 15.01 21.58 29.27
N GLN A 370 15.59 20.53 28.66
CA GLN A 370 17.04 20.43 28.44
C GLN A 370 17.57 21.51 27.48
N ARG A 371 16.78 21.92 26.48
CA ARG A 371 17.14 23.00 25.56
C ARG A 371 17.06 24.38 26.21
N ALA A 372 16.08 24.59 27.09
CA ALA A 372 15.92 25.86 27.80
C ALA A 372 16.97 26.09 28.87
N GLY A 373 17.66 25.03 29.36
CA GLY A 373 18.74 25.11 30.36
C GLY A 373 20.16 25.13 29.77
N ALA A 374 20.32 25.03 28.45
CA ALA A 374 21.61 25.10 27.73
C ALA A 374 21.78 26.47 27.09
#